data_9598089acb12a8560c82e51c497c6b1a
#
_entry.id   9598089acb12a8560c82e51c497c6b1a
#
_cell.length_a   1.000
_cell.length_b   1.000
_cell.length_c   1.000
_cell.angle_alpha   90.00
_cell.angle_beta   90.00
_cell.angle_gamma   90.00
#
_symmetry.space_group_name_H-M   'P 1'
#
loop_
_entity.id
_entity.type
_entity.pdbx_description
1 polymer ?
#
loop_
_entity_poly.entity_id
_entity_poly.type
_entity_poly.pdbx_seq_one_letter_code
_entity_poly.pdbx_strand_id
1 'polypeptide(L)' 'MVTERVTRDNIRAINVGQTGVFVLPSEKAVESARVQFATLKRLEGMEFERVDTGERLTIAYKRIK' A
#
# COMPACT_ATOMS: atom_id res chain seq x y z
N MET A 1 -3.43 9.33 -5.16
CA MET A 1 -2.01 9.71 -5.31
C MET A 1 -1.20 8.51 -5.76
N VAL A 2 -0.32 8.70 -6.72
CA VAL A 2 0.57 7.65 -7.23
C VAL A 2 1.98 7.97 -6.78
N THR A 3 2.66 7.02 -6.14
CA THR A 3 4.05 7.19 -5.72
C THR A 3 4.90 6.00 -6.17
N GLU A 4 6.17 6.26 -6.47
CA GLU A 4 7.13 5.21 -6.87
C GLU A 4 7.78 4.54 -5.66
N ARG A 5 7.55 5.04 -4.46
CA ARG A 5 8.16 4.54 -3.25
C ARG A 5 7.14 4.47 -2.14
N VAL A 6 7.03 3.31 -1.53
CA VAL A 6 6.10 3.09 -0.42
C VAL A 6 6.87 3.21 0.89
N THR A 7 6.50 4.17 1.70
CA THR A 7 7.02 4.36 3.05
C THR A 7 5.88 4.26 4.04
N ARG A 8 6.18 4.12 5.32
CA ARG A 8 5.16 4.10 6.36
C ARG A 8 4.34 5.39 6.36
N ASP A 9 4.98 6.52 6.12
CA ASP A 9 4.29 7.81 6.07
C ASP A 9 3.31 7.89 4.91
N ASN A 10 3.69 7.36 3.74
CA ASN A 10 2.80 7.32 2.58
C ASN A 10 1.57 6.44 2.86
N ILE A 11 1.75 5.35 3.57
CA ILE A 11 0.65 4.46 3.93
C ILE A 11 -0.26 5.13 4.96
N ARG A 12 0.31 5.78 5.97
CA ARG A 12 -0.47 6.51 6.98
C ARG A 12 -1.28 7.67 6.39
N ALA A 13 -0.80 8.23 5.29
CA ALA A 13 -1.50 9.31 4.59
C ALA A 13 -2.79 8.86 3.91
N ILE A 14 -2.99 7.55 3.74
CA ILE A 14 -4.24 7.02 3.20
C ILE A 14 -5.31 7.12 4.28
N ASN A 15 -6.37 7.89 4.00
CA ASN A 15 -7.47 8.03 4.94
C ASN A 15 -8.37 6.78 4.90
N VAL A 16 -9.07 6.52 6.00
CA VAL A 16 -10.06 5.44 6.06
C VAL A 16 -11.09 5.63 4.95
N GLY A 17 -11.33 4.58 4.18
CA GLY A 17 -12.21 4.61 3.03
C GLY A 17 -11.57 5.03 1.72
N GLN A 18 -10.32 5.51 1.75
CA GLN A 18 -9.57 5.88 0.55
C GLN A 18 -8.72 4.72 0.05
N THR A 19 -8.46 4.73 -1.26
CA THR A 19 -7.56 3.78 -1.91
C THR A 19 -6.25 4.48 -2.26
N GLY A 20 -5.14 3.92 -1.78
CA GLY A 20 -3.82 4.36 -2.18
C GLY A 20 -3.32 3.53 -3.35
N VAL A 21 -2.84 4.17 -4.40
CA VAL A 21 -2.29 3.49 -5.58
C VAL A 21 -0.80 3.81 -5.67
N PHE A 22 0.01 2.76 -5.83
CA PHE A 22 1.47 2.90 -5.88
C PHE A 22 2.00 2.20 -7.11
N VAL A 23 2.73 2.93 -7.94
CA VAL A 23 3.46 2.39 -9.09
C VAL A 23 4.91 2.18 -8.67
N LEU A 24 5.41 0.96 -8.80
CA LEU A 24 6.70 0.58 -8.27
C LEU A 24 7.67 0.19 -9.39
N PRO A 25 8.99 0.38 -9.20
CA PRO A 25 9.97 0.16 -10.25
C PRO A 25 10.31 -1.32 -10.50
N SER A 26 10.00 -2.21 -9.56
CA SER A 26 10.35 -3.63 -9.68
C SER A 26 9.47 -4.51 -8.81
N GLU A 27 9.52 -5.82 -9.06
CA GLU A 27 8.81 -6.79 -8.21
C GLU A 27 9.35 -6.83 -6.79
N LYS A 28 10.63 -6.60 -6.63
CA LYS A 28 11.25 -6.52 -5.30
C LYS A 28 10.67 -5.35 -4.51
N ALA A 29 10.46 -4.22 -5.18
CA ALA A 29 9.82 -3.06 -4.55
C ALA A 29 8.37 -3.36 -4.17
N VAL A 30 7.64 -4.12 -4.99
CA VAL A 30 6.28 -4.57 -4.68
C VAL A 30 6.27 -5.43 -3.41
N GLU A 31 7.17 -6.38 -3.30
CA GLU A 31 7.26 -7.22 -2.10
C GLU A 31 7.60 -6.40 -0.85
N SER A 32 8.54 -5.47 -0.97
CA SER A 32 8.89 -4.57 0.14
C SER A 32 7.69 -3.72 0.57
N ALA A 33 6.91 -3.24 -0.38
CA ALA A 33 5.71 -2.46 -0.09
C ALA A 33 4.68 -3.29 0.67
N ARG A 34 4.46 -4.53 0.25
CA ARG A 34 3.53 -5.43 0.94
C ARG A 34 3.95 -5.70 2.39
N VAL A 35 5.25 -5.83 2.61
CA VAL A 35 5.79 -5.99 3.97
C VAL A 35 5.49 -4.76 4.82
N GLN A 36 5.60 -3.56 4.26
CA GLN A 36 5.27 -2.33 4.99
C GLN A 36 3.79 -2.28 5.39
N PHE A 37 2.88 -2.66 4.49
CA PHE A 37 1.46 -2.75 4.83
C PHE A 37 1.19 -3.76 5.95
N ALA A 38 1.81 -4.94 5.86
CA ALA A 38 1.67 -5.97 6.89
C ALA A 38 2.24 -5.52 8.23
N THR A 39 3.35 -4.80 8.22
CA THR A 39 3.98 -4.26 9.42
C THR A 39 3.07 -3.26 10.12
N LEU A 40 2.48 -2.33 9.38
CA LEU A 40 1.58 -1.33 9.94
C LEU A 40 0.30 -1.96 10.47
N LYS A 41 -0.21 -2.98 9.80
CA LYS A 41 -1.35 -3.74 10.30
C LYS A 41 -1.06 -4.33 11.68
N ARG A 42 0.12 -4.91 11.85
CA ARG A 42 0.52 -5.54 13.10
C ARG A 42 0.83 -4.53 14.20
N LEU A 43 1.54 -3.45 13.87
CA LEU A 43 2.02 -2.49 14.85
C LEU A 43 1.00 -1.42 15.23
N GLU A 44 0.17 -1.00 14.28
CA GLU A 44 -0.74 0.12 14.47
C GLU A 44 -2.22 -0.25 14.33
N GLY A 45 -2.51 -1.52 14.07
CA GLY A 45 -3.89 -1.99 13.95
C GLY A 45 -4.63 -1.47 12.72
N MET A 46 -3.90 -0.99 11.70
CA MET A 46 -4.49 -0.55 10.45
C MET A 46 -4.93 -1.74 9.62
N GLU A 47 -6.08 -1.64 8.97
CA GLU A 47 -6.57 -2.69 8.08
C GLU A 47 -6.71 -2.16 6.66
N PHE A 48 -6.30 -3.00 5.71
CA PHE A 48 -6.33 -2.66 4.29
C PHE A 48 -6.94 -3.80 3.50
N GLU A 49 -7.68 -3.44 2.44
CA GLU A 49 -8.19 -4.38 1.46
C GLU A 49 -7.40 -4.20 0.17
N ARG A 50 -6.86 -5.30 -0.34
CA ARG A 50 -6.11 -5.28 -1.60
C ARG A 50 -7.07 -5.09 -2.76
N VAL A 51 -6.76 -4.11 -3.61
CA VAL A 51 -7.52 -3.83 -4.82
C VAL A 51 -6.71 -4.31 -6.03
N ASP A 52 -7.34 -5.08 -6.91
CA ASP A 52 -6.70 -5.55 -8.12
C ASP A 52 -6.60 -4.40 -9.14
N THR A 53 -5.38 -4.12 -9.59
CA THR A 53 -5.13 -3.07 -10.57
C THR A 53 -5.00 -3.61 -12.00
N GLY A 54 -4.87 -4.92 -12.16
CA GLY A 54 -4.59 -5.54 -13.44
C GLY A 54 -3.16 -5.32 -13.93
N GLU A 55 -2.34 -4.59 -13.20
CA GLU A 55 -0.95 -4.30 -13.56
C GLU A 55 0.02 -4.93 -12.56
N ARG A 56 1.14 -5.45 -13.10
CA ARG A 56 2.09 -6.24 -12.33
C ARG A 56 2.85 -5.44 -11.27
N LEU A 57 3.28 -4.23 -11.62
CA LEU A 57 4.09 -3.38 -10.74
C LEU A 57 3.28 -2.27 -10.06
N THR A 58 1.98 -2.31 -10.19
CA THR A 58 1.09 -1.35 -9.57
C THR A 58 0.27 -2.05 -8.50
N ILE A 59 0.30 -1.52 -7.29
CA ILE A 59 -0.49 -2.04 -6.18
C ILE A 59 -1.47 -1.00 -5.70
N ALA A 60 -2.62 -1.45 -5.23
CA ALA A 60 -3.62 -0.57 -4.65
C ALA A 60 -4.16 -1.21 -3.38
N TYR A 61 -4.30 -0.41 -2.34
CA TYR A 61 -4.86 -0.84 -1.07
C TYR A 61 -5.89 0.20 -0.59
N LYS A 62 -7.07 -0.28 -0.27
CA LYS A 62 -8.10 0.53 0.34
C LYS A 62 -7.99 0.42 1.85
N ARG A 63 -7.90 1.54 2.54
CA ARG A 63 -7.86 1.53 4.00
C ARG A 63 -9.25 1.31 4.55
N ILE A 64 -9.39 0.25 5.34
CA ILE A 64 -10.66 -0.11 5.98
C ILE A 64 -10.74 0.48 7.40
N LYS A 65 -9.60 0.48 8.08
CA LYS A 65 -9.59 0.90 9.48
C LYS A 65 -8.32 1.68 9.82
#